data_fc50a18cc4b03bd135a48f0785f66212
#
_entry.id   fc50a18cc4b03bd135a48f0785f66212
#
_cell.length_a   1.000
_cell.length_b   1.000
_cell.length_c   1.000
_cell.angle_alpha   90.00
_cell.angle_beta   90.00
_cell.angle_gamma   90.00
#
_symmetry.space_group_name_H-M   'P 1'
#
loop_
_entity.id
_entity.type
_entity.pdbx_description
1 polymer ?
#
loop_
_entity_poly.entity_id
_entity_poly.type
_entity_poly.pdbx_seq_one_letter_code
_entity_poly.pdbx_strand_id
1 'polypeptide(L)'
;MNHYQIKDVAKWIQQGDASLQQRYDYKCQYYKTALEAGTEKIHFHDNSNAFSCEIDTSNKNNKLRTEYPYFYETHLHTSEASACAGSTGGEMARACKEAGYSGIIVTNHNWHGNHCIDSSLPWEAWIESYCRGYEETKKVGDEIGLDVFFGYEAGYQGTEFLIYGITKEWLMAHPEIKDASIPEQYQLVHEAGGMVIHAHPFREEPYIPEIRLFPKYVDGVEGINATHSNPRSQSHNNPEYDTRAIAYASENNLPITAGSDIHNIHLFGGGIAFRRKLKDIHDYCEAILSDEDYILTNGTTWFNKNGVPLET
;
A
#
# COMPACT_ATOMS: atom_id res chain seq x y z
N MET A 1 -11.09 -25.08 10.39
CA MET A 1 -9.84 -24.31 10.53
C MET A 1 -9.26 -24.62 11.90
N ASN A 2 -8.01 -25.08 11.96
CA ASN A 2 -7.38 -25.37 13.24
C ASN A 2 -6.68 -24.12 13.73
N HIS A 3 -6.94 -23.71 14.96
CA HIS A 3 -6.30 -22.58 15.61
C HIS A 3 -5.16 -23.11 16.48
N TYR A 4 -3.95 -22.56 16.30
CA TYR A 4 -2.75 -23.01 17.02
C TYR A 4 -2.16 -21.86 17.84
N GLN A 5 -1.60 -22.19 19.01
CA GLN A 5 -0.87 -21.22 19.81
C GLN A 5 0.59 -21.11 19.33
N ILE A 6 1.27 -19.99 19.59
CA ILE A 6 2.67 -19.76 19.21
C ILE A 6 3.59 -20.93 19.62
N LYS A 7 3.38 -21.50 20.81
CA LYS A 7 4.14 -22.66 21.30
C LYS A 7 3.98 -23.94 20.46
N ASP A 8 2.84 -24.08 19.76
CA ASP A 8 2.58 -25.26 18.94
C ASP A 8 3.26 -25.10 17.58
N VAL A 9 3.34 -23.90 17.05
CA VAL A 9 4.09 -23.55 15.84
C VAL A 9 5.60 -23.77 16.05
N ALA A 10 6.14 -23.39 17.21
CA ALA A 10 7.54 -23.63 17.55
C ALA A 10 7.93 -25.12 17.50
N LYS A 11 7.02 -26.01 17.90
CA LYS A 11 7.24 -27.45 17.82
C LYS A 11 7.37 -28.00 16.40
N TRP A 12 6.61 -27.45 15.46
CA TRP A 12 6.67 -27.90 14.05
C TRP A 12 7.91 -27.42 13.35
N ILE A 13 8.38 -26.22 13.67
CA ILE A 13 9.61 -25.65 13.12
C ILE A 13 10.84 -26.43 13.55
N GLN A 14 10.86 -26.96 14.79
CA GLN A 14 11.92 -27.85 15.27
C GLN A 14 12.00 -29.18 14.50
N GLN A 15 10.99 -29.48 13.66
CA GLN A 15 10.90 -30.73 12.92
C GLN A 15 11.41 -30.69 11.47
N GLY A 16 11.92 -29.56 10.97
CA GLY A 16 12.70 -29.64 9.77
C GLY A 16 12.70 -28.61 8.66
N ASP A 17 12.27 -27.37 8.82
CA ASP A 17 12.37 -26.41 7.73
C ASP A 17 12.97 -25.06 8.19
N ALA A 18 14.23 -24.80 7.78
CA ALA A 18 14.96 -23.58 8.13
C ALA A 18 14.29 -22.30 7.60
N SER A 19 13.55 -22.37 6.50
CA SER A 19 12.81 -21.23 5.94
C SER A 19 11.60 -20.87 6.81
N LEU A 20 10.96 -21.86 7.41
CA LEU A 20 9.89 -21.70 8.38
C LEU A 20 10.43 -21.14 9.70
N GLN A 21 11.64 -21.54 10.12
CA GLN A 21 12.28 -21.01 11.33
C GLN A 21 12.52 -19.51 11.23
N GLN A 22 13.10 -19.04 10.13
CA GLN A 22 13.38 -17.63 9.92
C GLN A 22 12.08 -16.77 9.91
N ARG A 23 11.03 -17.27 9.24
CA ARG A 23 9.70 -16.62 9.24
C ARG A 23 9.05 -16.63 10.61
N TYR A 24 9.24 -17.71 11.37
CA TYR A 24 8.73 -17.83 12.73
C TYR A 24 9.41 -16.85 13.68
N ASP A 25 10.74 -16.80 13.67
CA ASP A 25 11.52 -15.93 14.56
C ASP A 25 11.13 -14.47 14.35
N TYR A 26 11.00 -14.06 13.10
CA TYR A 26 10.54 -12.75 12.71
C TYR A 26 9.12 -12.45 13.22
N LYS A 27 8.17 -13.35 12.94
CA LYS A 27 6.78 -13.21 13.38
C LYS A 27 6.66 -13.24 14.90
N CYS A 28 7.43 -14.08 15.60
CA CYS A 28 7.44 -14.11 17.05
C CYS A 28 7.89 -12.81 17.69
N GLN A 29 8.90 -12.14 17.14
CA GLN A 29 9.33 -10.86 17.64
C GLN A 29 8.24 -9.80 17.45
N TYR A 30 7.60 -9.77 16.30
CA TYR A 30 6.48 -8.88 16.02
C TYR A 30 5.28 -9.14 16.96
N TYR A 31 4.90 -10.41 17.14
CA TYR A 31 3.79 -10.77 18.03
C TYR A 31 4.08 -10.50 19.50
N LYS A 32 5.33 -10.65 19.91
CA LYS A 32 5.73 -10.27 21.26
C LYS A 32 5.49 -8.78 21.50
N THR A 33 5.88 -7.95 20.54
CA THR A 33 5.62 -6.50 20.56
C THR A 33 4.12 -6.20 20.55
N ALA A 34 3.33 -6.89 19.71
CA ALA A 34 1.88 -6.72 19.65
C ALA A 34 1.18 -7.16 20.94
N LEU A 35 1.63 -8.27 21.57
CA LEU A 35 1.14 -8.74 22.88
C LEU A 35 1.51 -7.80 24.00
N GLU A 36 2.73 -7.26 24.02
CA GLU A 36 3.18 -6.25 24.98
C GLU A 36 2.39 -4.94 24.82
N ALA A 37 1.94 -4.61 23.60
CA ALA A 37 1.01 -3.52 23.31
C ALA A 37 -0.45 -3.82 23.68
N GLY A 38 -0.75 -4.97 24.28
CA GLY A 38 -2.05 -5.31 24.86
C GLY A 38 -3.04 -6.00 23.92
N THR A 39 -2.57 -6.68 22.88
CA THR A 39 -3.41 -7.52 22.00
C THR A 39 -3.82 -8.81 22.74
N GLU A 40 -5.12 -9.07 22.91
CA GLU A 40 -5.58 -10.16 23.79
C GLU A 40 -5.49 -11.57 23.17
N LYS A 41 -5.49 -11.72 21.84
CA LYS A 41 -5.44 -13.04 21.18
C LYS A 41 -4.74 -13.00 19.84
N ILE A 42 -3.84 -13.97 19.63
CA ILE A 42 -3.22 -14.26 18.34
C ILE A 42 -3.69 -15.64 17.90
N HIS A 43 -4.29 -15.75 16.71
CA HIS A 43 -4.73 -16.99 16.12
C HIS A 43 -3.89 -17.29 14.87
N PHE A 44 -3.31 -18.49 14.83
CA PHE A 44 -2.62 -18.98 13.63
C PHE A 44 -3.56 -19.89 12.84
N HIS A 45 -3.70 -19.61 11.55
CA HIS A 45 -4.42 -20.48 10.63
C HIS A 45 -3.40 -21.25 9.78
N ASP A 46 -3.51 -22.59 9.81
CA ASP A 46 -2.79 -23.45 8.90
C ASP A 46 -3.64 -23.66 7.64
N ASN A 47 -3.22 -23.05 6.54
CA ASN A 47 -3.68 -23.40 5.21
C ASN A 47 -2.49 -23.92 4.43
N SER A 48 -2.24 -25.22 4.49
CA SER A 48 -1.41 -26.01 3.57
C SER A 48 -0.26 -25.24 2.89
N ASN A 49 0.73 -24.77 3.66
CA ASN A 49 1.97 -24.06 3.31
C ASN A 49 2.02 -22.56 3.58
N ALA A 50 1.01 -21.95 4.20
CA ALA A 50 1.05 -20.55 4.56
C ALA A 50 0.50 -20.32 5.97
N PHE A 51 1.32 -19.78 6.86
CA PHE A 51 0.85 -19.33 8.18
C PHE A 51 0.16 -17.97 8.01
N SER A 52 -1.14 -17.91 8.28
CA SER A 52 -1.85 -16.65 8.48
C SER A 52 -2.09 -16.45 9.98
N CYS A 53 -2.01 -15.20 10.44
CA CYS A 53 -2.32 -14.83 11.82
C CYS A 53 -3.41 -13.78 11.80
N GLU A 54 -4.48 -14.05 12.54
CA GLU A 54 -5.51 -13.06 12.86
C GLU A 54 -5.20 -12.47 14.23
N ILE A 55 -5.00 -11.16 14.29
CA ILE A 55 -4.91 -10.43 15.55
C ILE A 55 -6.28 -9.82 15.80
N ASP A 56 -6.92 -10.21 16.90
CA ASP A 56 -8.17 -9.59 17.32
C ASP A 56 -7.89 -8.21 17.92
N THR A 57 -8.10 -7.19 17.10
CA THR A 57 -7.96 -5.77 17.49
C THR A 57 -9.31 -5.10 17.74
N SER A 58 -10.40 -5.89 17.81
CA SER A 58 -11.79 -5.42 17.72
C SER A 58 -12.19 -4.36 18.75
N ASN A 59 -11.59 -4.35 19.94
CA ASN A 59 -11.96 -3.39 21.00
C ASN A 59 -11.15 -2.09 21.00
N LYS A 60 -9.92 -2.09 20.51
CA LYS A 60 -9.03 -0.92 20.54
C LYS A 60 -9.13 -0.04 19.30
N ASN A 61 -9.34 -0.66 18.14
CA ASN A 61 -9.52 0.05 16.86
C ASN A 61 -10.83 0.86 16.80
N ASN A 62 -11.82 0.56 17.66
CA ASN A 62 -13.14 1.18 17.58
C ASN A 62 -13.10 2.68 17.90
N LYS A 63 -12.26 3.13 18.83
CA LYS A 63 -12.14 4.56 19.18
C LYS A 63 -11.50 5.36 18.05
N LEU A 64 -10.37 4.88 17.50
CA LEU A 64 -9.69 5.55 16.39
C LEU A 64 -10.56 5.59 15.14
N ARG A 65 -11.26 4.49 14.81
CA ARG A 65 -12.19 4.44 13.69
C ARG A 65 -13.43 5.31 13.89
N THR A 66 -13.80 5.65 15.13
CA THR A 66 -14.84 6.64 15.42
C THR A 66 -14.33 8.06 15.20
N GLU A 67 -13.10 8.33 15.54
CA GLU A 67 -12.46 9.65 15.42
C GLU A 67 -12.00 9.94 13.97
N TYR A 68 -11.51 8.88 13.27
CA TYR A 68 -11.08 8.90 11.86
C TYR A 68 -11.92 7.90 11.03
N PRO A 69 -13.19 8.23 10.75
CA PRO A 69 -14.11 7.28 10.16
C PRO A 69 -13.88 6.98 8.67
N TYR A 70 -13.12 7.83 7.96
CA TYR A 70 -12.94 7.74 6.53
C TYR A 70 -11.58 7.12 6.19
N PHE A 71 -11.59 5.85 5.81
CA PHE A 71 -10.42 5.01 5.62
C PHE A 71 -10.19 4.71 4.15
N TYR A 72 -8.96 4.94 3.66
CA TYR A 72 -8.58 4.80 2.26
C TYR A 72 -7.36 3.90 2.10
N GLU A 73 -7.46 2.93 1.15
CA GLU A 73 -6.32 2.20 0.61
C GLU A 73 -5.66 3.07 -0.46
N THR A 74 -4.38 3.32 -0.34
CA THR A 74 -3.68 4.27 -1.22
C THR A 74 -2.71 3.62 -2.20
N HIS A 75 -2.45 2.31 -2.06
CA HIS A 75 -1.54 1.57 -2.92
C HIS A 75 -2.14 0.20 -3.27
N LEU A 76 -2.78 0.11 -4.44
CA LEU A 76 -3.58 -1.04 -4.87
C LEU A 76 -3.40 -1.32 -6.36
N HIS A 77 -3.21 -2.61 -6.69
CA HIS A 77 -3.06 -3.10 -8.06
C HIS A 77 -4.24 -3.96 -8.50
N THR A 78 -4.52 -3.94 -9.82
CA THR A 78 -5.59 -4.73 -10.44
C THR A 78 -5.05 -5.54 -11.62
N SER A 79 -5.63 -6.72 -11.85
CA SER A 79 -5.15 -7.67 -12.85
C SER A 79 -5.34 -7.21 -14.31
N GLU A 80 -6.13 -6.16 -14.54
CA GLU A 80 -6.32 -5.58 -15.87
C GLU A 80 -5.08 -4.83 -16.37
N ALA A 81 -4.22 -4.35 -15.47
CA ALA A 81 -3.06 -3.55 -15.83
C ALA A 81 -1.74 -4.04 -15.22
N SER A 82 -1.74 -4.55 -13.98
CA SER A 82 -0.55 -5.04 -13.30
C SER A 82 -0.42 -6.56 -13.43
N ALA A 83 0.69 -7.04 -14.02
CA ALA A 83 0.91 -8.47 -14.28
C ALA A 83 1.05 -9.32 -13.01
N CYS A 84 1.40 -8.71 -11.88
CA CYS A 84 1.52 -9.36 -10.57
C CYS A 84 0.19 -9.40 -9.81
N ALA A 85 -0.85 -8.69 -10.24
CA ALA A 85 -2.13 -8.68 -9.56
C ALA A 85 -2.98 -9.90 -9.92
N GLY A 86 -3.61 -10.49 -8.90
CA GLY A 86 -4.43 -11.70 -9.03
C GLY A 86 -5.94 -11.46 -8.99
N SER A 87 -6.39 -10.21 -8.76
CA SER A 87 -7.80 -9.87 -8.68
C SER A 87 -8.14 -8.68 -9.57
N THR A 88 -9.33 -8.71 -10.14
CA THR A 88 -9.84 -7.61 -10.98
C THR A 88 -10.20 -6.38 -10.14
N GLY A 89 -10.26 -5.22 -10.78
CA GLY A 89 -10.66 -3.98 -10.13
C GLY A 89 -12.03 -4.06 -9.47
N GLY A 90 -13.00 -4.74 -10.11
CA GLY A 90 -14.32 -4.96 -9.54
C GLY A 90 -14.32 -5.86 -8.29
N GLU A 91 -13.50 -6.91 -8.27
CA GLU A 91 -13.31 -7.76 -7.09
C GLU A 91 -12.66 -6.99 -5.95
N MET A 92 -11.61 -6.20 -6.25
CA MET A 92 -10.92 -5.37 -5.27
C MET A 92 -11.85 -4.33 -4.65
N ALA A 93 -12.69 -3.65 -5.46
CA ALA A 93 -13.67 -2.70 -4.94
C ALA A 93 -14.63 -3.33 -3.95
N ARG A 94 -15.19 -4.52 -4.25
CA ARG A 94 -16.10 -5.23 -3.35
C ARG A 94 -15.40 -5.67 -2.06
N ALA A 95 -14.22 -6.26 -2.16
CA ALA A 95 -13.45 -6.70 -1.00
C ALA A 95 -13.07 -5.52 -0.08
N CYS A 96 -12.63 -4.40 -0.64
CA CYS A 96 -12.31 -3.19 0.14
C CYS A 96 -13.55 -2.61 0.82
N LYS A 97 -14.71 -2.59 0.12
CA LYS A 97 -15.97 -2.14 0.72
C LYS A 97 -16.38 -3.02 1.91
N GLU A 98 -16.31 -4.33 1.76
CA GLU A 98 -16.60 -5.30 2.83
C GLU A 98 -15.65 -5.17 4.01
N ALA A 99 -14.38 -4.85 3.75
CA ALA A 99 -13.36 -4.58 4.78
C ALA A 99 -13.54 -3.22 5.48
N GLY A 100 -14.51 -2.40 5.06
CA GLY A 100 -14.86 -1.13 5.70
C GLY A 100 -14.01 0.06 5.23
N TYR A 101 -13.40 -0.02 4.04
CA TYR A 101 -12.82 1.15 3.40
C TYR A 101 -13.89 2.13 2.93
N SER A 102 -13.62 3.42 3.04
CA SER A 102 -14.42 4.50 2.48
C SER A 102 -14.08 4.73 1.01
N GLY A 103 -12.83 4.47 0.64
CA GLY A 103 -12.36 4.57 -0.72
C GLY A 103 -11.01 3.88 -0.94
N ILE A 104 -10.61 3.85 -2.21
CA ILE A 104 -9.35 3.25 -2.68
C ILE A 104 -8.75 4.12 -3.78
N ILE A 105 -7.43 4.12 -3.88
CA ILE A 105 -6.69 4.71 -5.00
C ILE A 105 -6.05 3.57 -5.79
N VAL A 106 -6.43 3.44 -7.06
CA VAL A 106 -5.87 2.42 -7.95
C VAL A 106 -4.54 2.93 -8.49
N THR A 107 -3.44 2.21 -8.21
CA THR A 107 -2.07 2.60 -8.51
C THR A 107 -1.33 1.53 -9.29
N ASN A 108 -1.90 1.06 -10.38
CA ASN A 108 -1.28 0.04 -11.22
C ASN A 108 0.11 0.45 -11.69
N HIS A 109 0.98 -0.55 -11.91
CA HIS A 109 2.31 -0.33 -12.49
C HIS A 109 2.21 0.33 -13.87
N ASN A 110 3.01 1.35 -14.09
CA ASN A 110 3.07 2.07 -15.35
C ASN A 110 3.83 1.29 -16.45
N TRP A 111 4.07 1.96 -17.57
CA TRP A 111 4.77 1.45 -18.79
C TRP A 111 6.22 0.98 -18.56
N HIS A 112 6.85 1.31 -17.43
CA HIS A 112 8.17 0.83 -17.02
C HIS A 112 8.13 -0.17 -15.85
N GLY A 113 6.96 -0.37 -15.26
CA GLY A 113 6.73 -1.32 -14.18
C GLY A 113 6.27 -2.69 -14.66
N ASN A 114 5.82 -3.53 -13.76
CA ASN A 114 5.34 -4.89 -14.03
C ASN A 114 3.90 -4.89 -14.55
N HIS A 115 3.68 -4.34 -15.76
CA HIS A 115 2.36 -4.26 -16.41
C HIS A 115 2.08 -5.46 -17.34
N CYS A 116 0.81 -5.70 -17.66
CA CYS A 116 0.35 -6.72 -18.62
C CYS A 116 -0.19 -6.14 -19.93
N ILE A 117 -0.06 -4.84 -20.16
CA ILE A 117 -0.54 -4.17 -21.37
C ILE A 117 0.44 -4.43 -22.54
N ASP A 118 -0.08 -4.64 -23.75
CA ASP A 118 0.74 -4.82 -24.95
C ASP A 118 1.59 -3.59 -25.23
N SER A 119 2.91 -3.73 -25.08
CA SER A 119 3.88 -2.64 -25.27
C SER A 119 4.01 -2.15 -26.72
N SER A 120 3.45 -2.87 -27.70
CA SER A 120 3.44 -2.48 -29.12
C SER A 120 2.36 -1.47 -29.46
N LEU A 121 1.42 -1.22 -28.56
CA LEU A 121 0.33 -0.26 -28.78
C LEU A 121 0.86 1.17 -28.89
N PRO A 122 0.27 2.00 -29.78
CA PRO A 122 0.46 3.45 -29.73
C PRO A 122 0.08 4.01 -28.34
N TRP A 123 0.71 5.11 -27.93
CA TRP A 123 0.56 5.68 -26.59
C TRP A 123 -0.89 5.83 -26.12
N GLU A 124 -1.73 6.46 -26.91
CA GLU A 124 -3.14 6.67 -26.56
C GLU A 124 -3.89 5.34 -26.34
N ALA A 125 -3.66 4.34 -27.21
CA ALA A 125 -4.28 3.03 -27.08
C ALA A 125 -3.72 2.25 -25.88
N TRP A 126 -2.44 2.46 -25.56
CA TRP A 126 -1.83 1.92 -24.36
C TRP A 126 -2.47 2.48 -23.11
N ILE A 127 -2.59 3.81 -22.99
CA ILE A 127 -3.26 4.48 -21.87
C ILE A 127 -4.72 4.07 -21.74
N GLU A 128 -5.44 3.96 -22.88
CA GLU A 128 -6.82 3.45 -22.89
C GLU A 128 -6.92 2.05 -22.28
N SER A 129 -6.01 1.16 -22.65
CA SER A 129 -5.97 -0.21 -22.11
C SER A 129 -5.53 -0.25 -20.64
N TYR A 130 -4.59 0.60 -20.27
CA TYR A 130 -4.05 0.73 -18.92
C TYR A 130 -5.09 1.18 -17.89
N CYS A 131 -5.90 2.16 -18.26
CA CYS A 131 -6.91 2.73 -17.35
C CYS A 131 -8.13 1.82 -17.14
N ARG A 132 -8.28 0.71 -17.87
CA ARG A 132 -9.43 -0.21 -17.72
C ARG A 132 -9.59 -0.74 -16.29
N GLY A 133 -8.48 -1.06 -15.62
CA GLY A 133 -8.51 -1.52 -14.24
C GLY A 133 -9.13 -0.48 -13.30
N TYR A 134 -8.70 0.78 -13.44
CA TYR A 134 -9.31 1.88 -12.70
C TYR A 134 -10.78 2.09 -13.07
N GLU A 135 -11.11 2.11 -14.34
CA GLU A 135 -12.48 2.35 -14.83
C GLU A 135 -13.47 1.28 -14.35
N GLU A 136 -13.05 0.00 -14.38
CA GLU A 136 -13.88 -1.09 -13.85
C GLU A 136 -14.02 -1.00 -12.32
N THR A 137 -12.93 -0.68 -11.62
CA THR A 137 -12.95 -0.43 -10.18
C THR A 137 -13.90 0.71 -9.83
N LYS A 138 -13.81 1.83 -10.56
CA LYS A 138 -14.64 3.03 -10.38
C LYS A 138 -16.12 2.74 -10.62
N LYS A 139 -16.43 2.03 -11.69
CA LYS A 139 -17.81 1.62 -12.02
C LYS A 139 -18.43 0.80 -10.89
N VAL A 140 -17.72 -0.22 -10.40
CA VAL A 140 -18.19 -1.03 -9.28
C VAL A 140 -18.27 -0.22 -8.00
N GLY A 141 -17.26 0.63 -7.74
CA GLY A 141 -17.25 1.54 -6.59
C GLY A 141 -18.46 2.46 -6.54
N ASP A 142 -18.85 3.04 -7.67
CA ASP A 142 -20.04 3.90 -7.77
C ASP A 142 -21.33 3.12 -7.47
N GLU A 143 -21.44 1.86 -7.90
CA GLU A 143 -22.59 1.01 -7.62
C GLU A 143 -22.75 0.66 -6.13
N ILE A 144 -21.63 0.49 -5.41
CA ILE A 144 -21.64 0.03 -4.00
C ILE A 144 -21.34 1.14 -2.99
N GLY A 145 -21.13 2.39 -3.44
CA GLY A 145 -20.83 3.53 -2.60
C GLY A 145 -19.43 3.47 -1.98
N LEU A 146 -18.43 3.09 -2.76
CA LEU A 146 -17.00 3.17 -2.45
C LEU A 146 -16.37 4.26 -3.30
N ASP A 147 -15.64 5.20 -2.70
CA ASP A 147 -14.87 6.18 -3.46
C ASP A 147 -13.72 5.49 -4.19
N VAL A 148 -13.53 5.78 -5.48
CA VAL A 148 -12.41 5.23 -6.24
C VAL A 148 -11.70 6.36 -6.96
N PHE A 149 -10.41 6.52 -6.68
CA PHE A 149 -9.55 7.53 -7.29
C PHE A 149 -8.49 6.90 -8.16
N PHE A 150 -7.99 7.68 -9.11
CA PHE A 150 -6.93 7.28 -10.01
C PHE A 150 -5.57 7.75 -9.50
N GLY A 151 -4.59 6.87 -9.59
CA GLY A 151 -3.17 7.12 -9.47
C GLY A 151 -2.41 6.11 -10.32
N TYR A 152 -1.09 6.11 -10.24
CA TYR A 152 -0.29 5.03 -10.82
C TYR A 152 1.04 4.88 -10.07
N GLU A 153 1.64 3.71 -10.19
CA GLU A 153 2.98 3.45 -9.68
C GLU A 153 3.99 3.50 -10.82
N ALA A 154 4.91 4.46 -10.75
CA ALA A 154 5.94 4.69 -11.76
C ALA A 154 7.23 3.95 -11.38
N GLY A 155 7.66 3.01 -12.24
CA GLY A 155 8.87 2.23 -12.06
C GLY A 155 10.10 2.86 -12.72
N TYR A 156 11.23 2.88 -11.99
CA TYR A 156 12.54 3.37 -12.45
C TYR A 156 13.65 2.41 -11.99
N GLN A 157 13.81 1.29 -12.68
CA GLN A 157 14.87 0.30 -12.40
C GLN A 157 14.94 -0.12 -10.92
N GLY A 158 13.78 -0.52 -10.36
CA GLY A 158 13.64 -0.96 -8.98
C GLY A 158 13.37 0.15 -7.96
N THR A 159 13.42 1.43 -8.36
CA THR A 159 12.86 2.54 -7.57
C THR A 159 11.47 2.85 -8.08
N GLU A 160 10.50 3.03 -7.20
CA GLU A 160 9.11 3.22 -7.56
C GLU A 160 8.51 4.45 -6.87
N PHE A 161 7.52 5.07 -7.54
CA PHE A 161 6.86 6.28 -7.08
C PHE A 161 5.36 6.16 -7.29
N LEU A 162 4.58 6.48 -6.26
CA LEU A 162 3.13 6.62 -6.39
C LEU A 162 2.81 8.04 -6.86
N ILE A 163 2.10 8.12 -7.97
CA ILE A 163 1.72 9.37 -8.62
C ILE A 163 0.22 9.57 -8.44
N TYR A 164 -0.16 10.71 -7.89
CA TYR A 164 -1.53 11.09 -7.64
C TYR A 164 -1.87 12.45 -8.27
N GLY A 165 -3.16 12.69 -8.55
CA GLY A 165 -3.61 13.96 -9.10
C GLY A 165 -3.43 14.10 -10.62
N ILE A 166 -3.03 13.04 -11.31
CA ILE A 166 -2.95 12.97 -12.78
C ILE A 166 -4.20 12.25 -13.30
N THR A 167 -4.69 12.65 -14.47
CA THR A 167 -5.85 12.02 -15.11
C THR A 167 -5.46 11.20 -16.34
N LYS A 168 -6.36 10.32 -16.78
CA LYS A 168 -6.23 9.58 -18.04
C LYS A 168 -6.03 10.52 -19.25
N GLU A 169 -6.83 11.58 -19.30
CA GLU A 169 -6.79 12.58 -20.38
C GLU A 169 -5.45 13.32 -20.39
N TRP A 170 -4.92 13.65 -19.21
CA TRP A 170 -3.60 14.24 -19.11
C TRP A 170 -2.52 13.30 -19.62
N LEU A 171 -2.53 12.02 -19.22
CA LEU A 171 -1.57 11.01 -19.72
C LEU A 171 -1.63 10.85 -21.22
N MET A 172 -2.83 10.86 -21.82
CA MET A 172 -2.99 10.80 -23.27
C MET A 172 -2.38 12.01 -23.98
N ALA A 173 -2.53 13.20 -23.39
CA ALA A 173 -2.04 14.46 -23.95
C ALA A 173 -0.53 14.68 -23.74
N HIS A 174 0.10 13.93 -22.81
CA HIS A 174 1.50 14.12 -22.39
C HIS A 174 2.34 12.85 -22.58
N PRO A 175 2.54 12.37 -23.84
CA PRO A 175 3.33 11.17 -24.10
C PRO A 175 4.81 11.27 -23.67
N GLU A 176 5.33 12.49 -23.49
CA GLU A 176 6.68 12.75 -23.01
C GLU A 176 6.95 12.21 -21.60
N ILE A 177 5.91 11.99 -20.79
CA ILE A 177 6.03 11.37 -19.47
C ILE A 177 6.61 9.95 -19.55
N LYS A 178 6.44 9.29 -20.71
CA LYS A 178 6.91 7.92 -20.93
C LYS A 178 8.43 7.80 -20.80
N ASP A 179 9.15 8.77 -21.30
CA ASP A 179 10.61 8.75 -21.35
C ASP A 179 11.24 9.73 -20.36
N ALA A 180 10.42 10.34 -19.50
CA ALA A 180 10.86 11.32 -18.51
C ALA A 180 11.79 10.68 -17.46
N SER A 181 12.87 11.35 -17.14
CA SER A 181 13.69 11.06 -15.97
C SER A 181 12.94 11.37 -14.69
N ILE A 182 13.42 10.90 -13.53
CA ILE A 182 12.77 11.16 -12.23
C ILE A 182 12.58 12.68 -11.97
N PRO A 183 13.57 13.57 -12.20
CA PRO A 183 13.37 15.02 -12.08
C PRO A 183 12.32 15.58 -13.06
N GLU A 184 12.30 15.10 -14.31
CA GLU A 184 11.34 15.55 -15.32
C GLU A 184 9.94 15.05 -15.01
N GLN A 185 9.77 13.79 -14.57
CA GLN A 185 8.50 13.29 -14.06
C GLN A 185 7.97 14.15 -12.92
N TYR A 186 8.81 14.46 -11.93
CA TYR A 186 8.44 15.30 -10.81
C TYR A 186 7.92 16.66 -11.28
N GLN A 187 8.65 17.31 -12.21
CA GLN A 187 8.23 18.59 -12.78
C GLN A 187 6.90 18.49 -13.52
N LEU A 188 6.74 17.51 -14.42
CA LEU A 188 5.51 17.31 -15.20
C LEU A 188 4.29 17.04 -14.31
N VAL A 189 4.46 16.21 -13.27
CA VAL A 189 3.39 15.92 -12.29
C VAL A 189 3.00 17.18 -11.53
N HIS A 190 3.97 17.98 -11.09
CA HIS A 190 3.72 19.25 -10.40
C HIS A 190 3.03 20.30 -11.28
N GLU A 191 3.44 20.43 -12.54
CA GLU A 191 2.78 21.33 -13.51
C GLU A 191 1.32 20.95 -13.74
N ALA A 192 0.99 19.66 -13.60
CA ALA A 192 -0.39 19.16 -13.65
C ALA A 192 -1.16 19.28 -12.33
N GLY A 193 -0.52 19.75 -11.26
CA GLY A 193 -1.12 19.86 -9.92
C GLY A 193 -1.21 18.51 -9.17
N GLY A 194 -0.37 17.55 -9.55
CA GLY A 194 -0.26 16.24 -8.92
C GLY A 194 0.77 16.20 -7.78
N MET A 195 0.92 15.01 -7.19
CA MET A 195 1.79 14.70 -6.06
C MET A 195 2.60 13.44 -6.34
N VAL A 196 3.86 13.41 -5.93
CA VAL A 196 4.80 12.28 -6.08
C VAL A 196 5.18 11.75 -4.70
N ILE A 197 4.87 10.50 -4.43
CA ILE A 197 5.26 9.80 -3.19
C ILE A 197 6.31 8.73 -3.51
N HIS A 198 7.41 8.69 -2.76
CA HIS A 198 8.40 7.62 -2.86
C HIS A 198 7.80 6.32 -2.31
N ALA A 199 7.47 5.39 -3.18
CA ALA A 199 6.91 4.10 -2.81
C ALA A 199 7.98 3.22 -2.15
N HIS A 200 7.65 2.62 -1.00
CA HIS A 200 8.48 1.63 -0.29
C HIS A 200 10.01 1.74 -0.53
N PRO A 201 10.64 2.91 -0.25
CA PRO A 201 11.98 3.28 -0.74
C PRO A 201 13.13 2.39 -0.24
N PHE A 202 12.90 1.56 0.77
CA PHE A 202 13.89 0.69 1.37
C PHE A 202 13.61 -0.81 1.18
N ARG A 203 12.67 -1.17 0.30
CA ARG A 203 12.43 -2.55 -0.07
C ARG A 203 13.67 -3.13 -0.74
N GLU A 204 14.11 -4.30 -0.27
CA GLU A 204 15.24 -5.04 -0.81
C GLU A 204 14.74 -6.34 -1.42
N GLU A 205 14.84 -6.45 -2.75
CA GLU A 205 14.40 -7.59 -3.52
C GLU A 205 15.39 -7.91 -4.65
N PRO A 206 15.45 -9.15 -5.16
CA PRO A 206 16.42 -9.51 -6.20
C PRO A 206 16.33 -8.67 -7.49
N TYR A 207 15.19 -8.06 -7.77
CA TYR A 207 14.98 -7.18 -8.92
C TYR A 207 15.32 -5.71 -8.64
N ILE A 208 15.65 -5.35 -7.39
CA ILE A 208 16.07 -4.01 -6.99
C ILE A 208 17.60 -4.00 -6.89
N PRO A 209 18.32 -3.42 -7.85
CA PRO A 209 19.77 -3.50 -7.88
C PRO A 209 20.45 -2.71 -6.76
N GLU A 210 19.82 -1.63 -6.31
CA GLU A 210 20.31 -0.75 -5.26
C GLU A 210 19.19 0.12 -4.69
N ILE A 211 19.31 0.53 -3.43
CA ILE A 211 18.44 1.54 -2.82
C ILE A 211 18.87 2.92 -3.30
N ARG A 212 17.96 3.64 -3.94
CA ARG A 212 18.18 5.00 -4.45
C ARG A 212 17.14 5.95 -3.87
N LEU A 213 17.60 7.05 -3.27
CA LEU A 213 16.73 8.00 -2.57
C LEU A 213 16.71 9.35 -3.29
N PHE A 214 15.53 9.92 -3.43
CA PHE A 214 15.28 11.14 -4.21
C PHE A 214 14.51 12.22 -3.42
N PRO A 215 15.02 12.69 -2.27
CA PRO A 215 14.27 13.59 -1.38
C PRO A 215 13.91 14.95 -2.00
N LYS A 216 14.55 15.32 -3.13
CA LYS A 216 14.28 16.56 -3.85
C LYS A 216 13.24 16.43 -4.95
N TYR A 217 12.84 15.21 -5.27
CA TYR A 217 11.95 14.89 -6.39
C TYR A 217 10.75 14.04 -5.93
N VAL A 218 10.37 14.22 -4.67
CA VAL A 218 9.18 13.64 -4.05
C VAL A 218 8.56 14.63 -3.07
N ASP A 219 7.27 14.51 -2.86
CA ASP A 219 6.48 15.33 -1.94
C ASP A 219 6.23 14.62 -0.61
N GLY A 220 6.46 13.31 -0.58
CA GLY A 220 6.28 12.48 0.61
C GLY A 220 6.86 11.09 0.41
N VAL A 221 6.69 10.25 1.40
CA VAL A 221 7.24 8.89 1.46
C VAL A 221 6.14 7.92 1.90
N GLU A 222 5.97 6.80 1.20
CA GLU A 222 5.25 5.67 1.75
C GLU A 222 6.10 5.05 2.87
N GLY A 223 5.91 5.58 4.08
CA GLY A 223 6.68 5.16 5.25
C GLY A 223 6.14 3.89 5.89
N ILE A 224 4.89 3.52 5.57
CA ILE A 224 4.26 2.29 6.05
C ILE A 224 3.62 1.58 4.87
N ASN A 225 4.12 0.37 4.59
CA ASN A 225 3.58 -0.52 3.59
C ASN A 225 3.14 -1.83 4.27
N ALA A 226 1.86 -2.19 4.15
CA ALA A 226 1.34 -3.33 4.89
C ALA A 226 1.94 -4.67 4.45
N THR A 227 2.47 -4.79 3.23
CA THR A 227 3.20 -6.00 2.84
C THR A 227 4.51 -6.15 3.61
N HIS A 228 5.11 -5.07 4.10
CA HIS A 228 6.33 -5.13 4.90
C HIS A 228 6.07 -5.54 6.35
N SER A 229 5.02 -5.00 6.96
CA SER A 229 4.85 -5.04 8.42
C SER A 229 3.56 -5.67 8.91
N ASN A 230 2.62 -6.04 8.01
CA ASN A 230 1.46 -6.83 8.41
C ASN A 230 1.84 -8.31 8.61
N PRO A 231 1.50 -8.92 9.77
CA PRO A 231 1.84 -10.32 10.05
C PRO A 231 1.23 -11.34 9.07
N ARG A 232 0.16 -10.98 8.36
CA ARG A 232 -0.45 -11.86 7.34
C ARG A 232 0.26 -11.82 6.01
N SER A 233 1.11 -10.83 5.78
CA SER A 233 1.87 -10.72 4.54
C SER A 233 2.90 -11.85 4.43
N GLN A 234 2.98 -12.43 3.23
CA GLN A 234 3.94 -13.50 2.90
C GLN A 234 5.01 -13.05 1.91
N SER A 235 4.84 -11.88 1.31
CA SER A 235 5.78 -11.25 0.39
C SER A 235 6.35 -9.98 1.02
N HIS A 236 7.60 -9.67 0.72
CA HIS A 236 8.29 -8.43 1.14
C HIS A 236 8.25 -8.16 2.66
N ASN A 237 7.99 -9.18 3.47
CA ASN A 237 7.66 -9.03 4.88
C ASN A 237 8.92 -8.77 5.74
N ASN A 238 9.32 -7.50 5.80
CA ASN A 238 10.40 -7.00 6.64
C ASN A 238 10.06 -5.59 7.17
N PRO A 239 9.60 -5.43 8.43
CA PRO A 239 9.25 -4.13 9.02
C PRO A 239 10.40 -3.14 9.10
N GLU A 240 11.64 -3.58 8.98
CA GLU A 240 12.80 -2.69 8.95
C GLU A 240 12.72 -1.73 7.75
N TYR A 241 12.08 -2.14 6.64
CA TYR A 241 11.86 -1.27 5.50
C TYR A 241 11.00 -0.05 5.88
N ASP A 242 9.91 -0.27 6.63
CA ASP A 242 9.06 0.82 7.12
C ASP A 242 9.82 1.69 8.13
N THR A 243 10.59 1.10 9.05
CA THR A 243 11.40 1.84 10.02
C THR A 243 12.38 2.79 9.32
N ARG A 244 13.07 2.31 8.29
CA ARG A 244 14.01 3.13 7.48
C ARG A 244 13.29 4.19 6.67
N ALA A 245 12.12 3.89 6.11
CA ALA A 245 11.32 4.82 5.33
C ALA A 245 10.77 5.98 6.20
N ILE A 246 10.30 5.68 7.40
CA ILE A 246 9.88 6.69 8.38
C ILE A 246 11.05 7.59 8.80
N ALA A 247 12.22 7.02 9.08
CA ALA A 247 13.42 7.79 9.41
C ALA A 247 13.83 8.72 8.26
N TYR A 248 13.86 8.20 7.04
CA TYR A 248 14.17 8.97 5.83
C TYR A 248 13.19 10.13 5.60
N ALA A 249 11.88 9.89 5.77
CA ALA A 249 10.88 10.94 5.68
C ALA A 249 11.10 12.03 6.74
N SER A 250 11.34 11.63 7.99
CA SER A 250 11.61 12.55 9.10
C SER A 250 12.86 13.41 8.87
N GLU A 251 13.97 12.80 8.43
CA GLU A 251 15.24 13.49 8.16
C GLU A 251 15.12 14.54 7.04
N ASN A 252 14.18 14.34 6.12
CA ASN A 252 13.97 15.23 4.98
C ASN A 252 12.73 16.13 5.11
N ASN A 253 12.03 16.10 6.25
CA ASN A 253 10.78 16.82 6.50
C ASN A 253 9.70 16.53 5.46
N LEU A 254 9.58 15.27 5.04
CA LEU A 254 8.60 14.80 4.08
C LEU A 254 7.38 14.19 4.81
N PRO A 255 6.15 14.46 4.36
CA PRO A 255 4.96 13.76 4.83
C PRO A 255 5.08 12.23 4.67
N ILE A 256 4.46 11.49 5.58
CA ILE A 256 4.41 10.04 5.55
C ILE A 256 3.02 9.60 5.11
N THR A 257 2.97 8.69 4.13
CA THR A 257 1.76 7.98 3.72
C THR A 257 1.82 6.50 4.09
N ALA A 258 0.71 5.80 3.98
CA ALA A 258 0.62 4.37 4.19
C ALA A 258 -0.30 3.72 3.15
N GLY A 259 0.11 2.58 2.61
CA GLY A 259 -0.67 1.73 1.71
C GLY A 259 -0.43 0.26 1.98
N SER A 260 -1.10 -0.61 1.24
CA SER A 260 -0.89 -2.05 1.37
C SER A 260 0.00 -2.64 0.28
N ASP A 261 0.10 -1.98 -0.88
CA ASP A 261 0.69 -2.59 -2.09
C ASP A 261 -0.01 -3.93 -2.38
N ILE A 262 -1.35 -3.88 -2.34
CA ILE A 262 -2.19 -5.07 -2.39
C ILE A 262 -2.49 -5.49 -3.83
N HIS A 263 -2.36 -6.78 -4.11
CA HIS A 263 -2.46 -7.37 -5.44
C HIS A 263 -3.62 -8.36 -5.59
N ASN A 264 -4.38 -8.60 -4.53
CA ASN A 264 -5.52 -9.52 -4.53
C ASN A 264 -6.50 -9.21 -3.37
N ILE A 265 -7.65 -9.88 -3.38
CA ILE A 265 -8.72 -9.66 -2.40
C ILE A 265 -8.38 -10.09 -0.95
N HIS A 266 -7.23 -10.67 -0.70
CA HIS A 266 -6.76 -11.00 0.66
C HIS A 266 -6.13 -9.78 1.33
N LEU A 267 -6.93 -8.77 1.61
CA LEU A 267 -6.51 -7.46 2.09
C LEU A 267 -5.77 -7.54 3.44
N PHE A 268 -4.75 -6.69 3.58
CA PHE A 268 -4.03 -6.54 4.84
C PHE A 268 -4.66 -5.50 5.76
N GLY A 269 -5.40 -4.55 5.21
CA GLY A 269 -6.02 -3.47 5.95
C GLY A 269 -5.10 -2.29 6.20
N GLY A 270 -4.06 -2.12 5.36
CA GLY A 270 -3.19 -0.93 5.35
C GLY A 270 -3.90 0.29 4.78
N GLY A 271 -3.33 1.47 4.98
CA GLY A 271 -3.83 2.72 4.42
C GLY A 271 -3.86 3.89 5.39
N ILE A 272 -4.66 4.90 5.04
CA ILE A 272 -4.76 6.18 5.75
C ILE A 272 -6.21 6.43 6.18
N ALA A 273 -6.42 6.89 7.40
CA ALA A 273 -7.73 7.28 7.88
C ALA A 273 -7.79 8.78 8.22
N PHE A 274 -8.87 9.43 7.77
CA PHE A 274 -9.12 10.85 7.92
C PHE A 274 -10.36 11.12 8.79
N ARG A 275 -10.41 12.31 9.38
CA ARG A 275 -11.59 12.79 10.14
C ARG A 275 -12.75 13.17 9.23
N ARG A 276 -12.48 13.47 7.96
CA ARG A 276 -13.45 13.89 6.96
C ARG A 276 -13.38 13.00 5.72
N LYS A 277 -14.49 12.95 4.99
CA LYS A 277 -14.52 12.30 3.69
C LYS A 277 -13.70 13.11 2.67
N LEU A 278 -12.88 12.43 1.88
CA LEU A 278 -12.20 13.03 0.73
C LEU A 278 -13.18 13.22 -0.42
N LYS A 279 -13.04 14.32 -1.15
CA LYS A 279 -13.90 14.67 -2.30
C LYS A 279 -13.43 13.99 -3.58
N ASP A 280 -12.12 14.04 -3.82
CA ASP A 280 -11.44 13.55 -5.01
C ASP A 280 -9.95 13.33 -4.73
N ILE A 281 -9.18 12.99 -5.76
CA ILE A 281 -7.75 12.74 -5.64
C ILE A 281 -6.95 14.01 -5.30
N HIS A 282 -7.38 15.18 -5.76
CA HIS A 282 -6.68 16.43 -5.44
C HIS A 282 -6.88 16.81 -3.97
N ASP A 283 -8.08 16.55 -3.42
CA ASP A 283 -8.36 16.70 -1.99
C ASP A 283 -7.51 15.77 -1.12
N TYR A 284 -7.19 14.55 -1.62
CA TYR A 284 -6.20 13.67 -0.99
C TYR A 284 -4.80 14.29 -1.02
N CYS A 285 -4.34 14.76 -2.19
CA CYS A 285 -3.05 15.42 -2.30
C CYS A 285 -2.94 16.63 -1.37
N GLU A 286 -3.96 17.48 -1.34
CA GLU A 286 -4.03 18.65 -0.45
C GLU A 286 -3.96 18.25 1.02
N ALA A 287 -4.69 17.22 1.45
CA ALA A 287 -4.70 16.74 2.83
C ALA A 287 -3.31 16.29 3.30
N ILE A 288 -2.56 15.59 2.43
CA ILE A 288 -1.19 15.15 2.73
C ILE A 288 -0.22 16.35 2.76
N LEU A 289 -0.27 17.22 1.74
CA LEU A 289 0.68 18.33 1.59
C LEU A 289 0.44 19.48 2.58
N SER A 290 -0.79 19.68 3.01
CA SER A 290 -1.15 20.71 4.01
C SER A 290 -0.96 20.27 5.46
N ASP A 291 -0.43 19.08 5.68
CA ASP A 291 -0.20 18.51 7.01
C ASP A 291 -1.51 18.34 7.83
N GLU A 292 -2.62 17.97 7.14
CA GLU A 292 -3.90 17.71 7.78
C GLU A 292 -3.76 16.60 8.87
N ASP A 293 -4.72 16.53 9.77
CA ASP A 293 -4.72 15.52 10.82
C ASP A 293 -5.29 14.19 10.28
N TYR A 294 -4.40 13.22 10.08
CA TYR A 294 -4.70 11.86 9.64
C TYR A 294 -3.88 10.82 10.43
N ILE A 295 -4.29 9.58 10.38
CA ILE A 295 -3.58 8.45 10.97
C ILE A 295 -3.31 7.38 9.92
N LEU A 296 -2.24 6.62 10.15
CA LEU A 296 -1.71 5.61 9.26
C LEU A 296 -1.89 4.22 9.86
N THR A 297 -1.98 3.18 9.02
CA THR A 297 -2.00 1.81 9.53
C THR A 297 -1.38 0.81 8.55
N ASN A 298 -0.77 -0.24 9.10
CA ASN A 298 -0.39 -1.45 8.37
C ASN A 298 -1.46 -2.56 8.45
N GLY A 299 -2.66 -2.24 8.95
CA GLY A 299 -3.77 -3.16 9.16
C GLY A 299 -3.78 -3.86 10.52
N THR A 300 -2.76 -3.67 11.36
CA THR A 300 -2.70 -4.21 12.73
C THR A 300 -2.34 -3.15 13.75
N THR A 301 -1.48 -2.23 13.39
CA THR A 301 -1.01 -1.13 14.24
C THR A 301 -1.42 0.19 13.61
N TRP A 302 -1.91 1.11 14.43
CA TRP A 302 -2.16 2.49 14.03
C TRP A 302 -0.97 3.37 14.40
N PHE A 303 -0.71 4.35 13.56
CA PHE A 303 0.38 5.32 13.73
C PHE A 303 -0.17 6.73 13.53
N ASN A 304 0.43 7.70 14.19
CA ASN A 304 0.18 9.08 13.82
C ASN A 304 0.84 9.41 12.46
N LYS A 305 0.57 10.60 11.92
CA LYS A 305 1.10 11.05 10.64
C LYS A 305 2.64 11.13 10.56
N ASN A 306 3.34 11.06 11.69
CA ASN A 306 4.81 11.02 11.77
C ASN A 306 5.37 9.58 11.88
N GLY A 307 4.53 8.56 11.69
CA GLY A 307 4.94 7.16 11.77
C GLY A 307 5.18 6.64 13.20
N VAL A 308 4.74 7.37 14.22
CA VAL A 308 4.85 6.93 15.61
C VAL A 308 3.63 6.08 15.97
N PRO A 309 3.82 4.85 16.49
CA PRO A 309 2.72 4.00 16.92
C PRO A 309 1.81 4.71 17.93
N LEU A 310 0.51 4.60 17.72
CA LEU A 310 -0.49 5.11 18.67
C LEU A 310 -0.74 4.06 19.75
N GLU A 311 -0.72 4.50 21.00
CA GLU A 311 -1.20 3.68 22.11
C GLU A 311 -2.71 3.48 21.95
N THR A 312 -3.13 2.27 21.66
CA THR A 312 -4.53 1.89 21.46
C THR A 312 -5.12 1.17 22.66
#